data_d06f0d05792c3a82c096a91bf97b1fcf
#
_entry.id   d06f0d05792c3a82c096a91bf97b1fcf
#
_cell.length_a   1.000
_cell.length_b   1.000
_cell.length_c   1.000
_cell.angle_alpha   90.00
_cell.angle_beta   90.00
_cell.angle_gamma   90.00
#
_symmetry.space_group_name_H-M   'P 1'
#
loop_
_entity.id
_entity.type
_entity.pdbx_description
1 polymer ?
#
loop_
_entity_poly.entity_id
_entity_poly.type
_entity_poly.pdbx_seq_one_letter_code
_entity_poly.pdbx_strand_id
1 'polypeptide(L)'
;MKIEWIKEQKNKIIQLLCLVSVPAAAFYLMECYTHNPLSEVRTWAQLFNVILFELIAWILYFLVGRVRTALRIELVIAMVFGLSNAYVVRFRTNPIVPWDLFSWKTAASVASNYDFKPDTHMVVVTILFLAGIALLQFVKKESGTIKIWKRLIL
;
A
#
# COMPACT_ATOMS: atom_id res chain seq x y z
N MET A 1 -11.55 33.28 12.68
CA MET A 1 -12.16 32.16 13.43
C MET A 1 -13.03 31.26 12.56
N LYS A 2 -14.11 31.72 11.92
CA LYS A 2 -15.01 30.90 11.07
C LYS A 2 -14.31 30.26 9.85
N ILE A 3 -13.43 30.99 9.16
CA ILE A 3 -12.71 30.54 7.96
C ILE A 3 -11.67 29.46 8.31
N GLU A 4 -10.98 29.58 9.44
CA GLU A 4 -9.99 28.60 9.88
C GLU A 4 -10.65 27.28 10.29
N TRP A 5 -11.79 27.34 10.97
CA TRP A 5 -12.60 26.19 11.30
C TRP A 5 -13.06 25.42 10.04
N ILE A 6 -13.54 26.13 9.01
CA ILE A 6 -13.96 25.53 7.74
C ILE A 6 -12.77 24.84 7.05
N LYS A 7 -11.58 25.46 7.04
CA LYS A 7 -10.37 24.87 6.47
C LYS A 7 -9.92 23.61 7.24
N GLU A 8 -10.07 23.61 8.55
CA GLU A 8 -9.73 22.45 9.37
C GLU A 8 -10.67 21.28 9.10
N GLN A 9 -11.99 21.51 9.04
CA GLN A 9 -12.97 20.47 8.71
C GLN A 9 -12.73 19.89 7.31
N LYS A 10 -12.48 20.74 6.30
CA LYS A 10 -12.14 20.29 4.95
C LYS A 10 -10.91 19.38 4.95
N ASN A 11 -9.85 19.71 5.71
CA ASN A 11 -8.66 18.88 5.78
C ASN A 11 -8.92 17.52 6.44
N LYS A 12 -9.75 17.46 7.50
CA LYS A 12 -10.14 16.19 8.15
C LYS A 12 -10.93 15.31 7.18
N ILE A 13 -11.86 15.89 6.41
CA ILE A 13 -12.61 15.15 5.38
C ILE A 13 -11.66 14.59 4.31
N ILE A 14 -10.70 15.39 3.82
CA ILE A 14 -9.71 14.93 2.83
C ILE A 14 -8.86 13.80 3.40
N GLN A 15 -8.40 13.91 4.65
CA GLN A 15 -7.62 12.85 5.29
C GLN A 15 -8.42 11.56 5.43
N LEU A 16 -9.70 11.64 5.83
CA LEU A 16 -10.58 10.48 5.94
C LEU A 16 -10.82 9.84 4.55
N LEU A 17 -11.10 10.66 3.53
CA LEU A 17 -11.25 10.16 2.16
C LEU A 17 -9.98 9.47 1.66
N CYS A 18 -8.80 10.03 1.93
CA CYS A 18 -7.53 9.39 1.57
C CYS A 18 -7.33 8.08 2.34
N LEU A 19 -7.71 8.04 3.63
CA LEU A 19 -7.55 6.85 4.47
C LEU A 19 -8.41 5.68 3.99
N VAL A 20 -9.49 5.95 3.26
CA VAL A 20 -10.36 4.93 2.65
C VAL A 20 -9.99 4.65 1.19
N SER A 21 -9.66 5.66 0.39
CA SER A 21 -9.42 5.47 -1.05
C SER A 21 -8.03 4.94 -1.38
N VAL A 22 -7.00 5.33 -0.62
CA VAL A 22 -5.61 4.95 -0.92
C VAL A 22 -5.32 3.48 -0.65
N PRO A 23 -5.80 2.86 0.46
CA PRO A 23 -5.64 1.42 0.67
C PRO A 23 -6.29 0.58 -0.42
N ALA A 24 -7.51 0.93 -0.83
CA ALA A 24 -8.18 0.27 -1.95
C ALA A 24 -7.35 0.38 -3.24
N ALA A 25 -6.84 1.59 -3.56
CA ALA A 25 -5.97 1.80 -4.71
C ALA A 25 -4.66 1.02 -4.58
N ALA A 26 -4.07 0.92 -3.39
CA ALA A 26 -2.85 0.14 -3.13
C ALA A 26 -3.04 -1.35 -3.43
N PHE A 27 -4.18 -1.93 -3.02
CA PHE A 27 -4.54 -3.30 -3.38
C PHE A 27 -4.63 -3.49 -4.90
N TYR A 28 -5.42 -2.66 -5.59
CA TYR A 28 -5.58 -2.78 -7.03
C TYR A 28 -4.27 -2.59 -7.79
N LEU A 29 -3.43 -1.63 -7.41
CA LEU A 29 -2.12 -1.44 -8.00
C LEU A 29 -1.18 -2.63 -7.73
N MET A 30 -1.24 -3.22 -6.53
CA MET A 30 -0.44 -4.39 -6.19
C MET A 30 -0.82 -5.60 -7.06
N GLU A 31 -2.11 -5.87 -7.23
CA GLU A 31 -2.59 -6.95 -8.10
C GLU A 31 -2.21 -6.71 -9.57
N CYS A 32 -2.21 -5.45 -10.03
CA CYS A 32 -1.81 -5.11 -11.39
C CYS A 32 -0.39 -5.54 -11.76
N TYR A 33 0.48 -5.89 -10.82
CA TYR A 33 1.79 -6.45 -11.17
C TYR A 33 1.71 -7.84 -11.82
N THR A 34 0.72 -8.64 -11.46
CA THR A 34 0.60 -10.05 -11.86
C THR A 34 -0.68 -10.39 -12.60
N HIS A 35 -1.77 -9.69 -12.30
CA HIS A 35 -3.10 -10.00 -12.80
C HIS A 35 -3.85 -8.72 -13.19
N ASN A 36 -4.90 -8.88 -13.99
CA ASN A 36 -5.91 -7.84 -14.09
C ASN A 36 -6.94 -8.02 -12.97
N PRO A 37 -6.89 -7.19 -11.89
CA PRO A 37 -7.73 -7.41 -10.72
C PRO A 37 -9.23 -7.35 -11.02
N LEU A 38 -9.63 -6.61 -12.04
CA LEU A 38 -11.05 -6.44 -12.39
C LEU A 38 -11.65 -7.64 -13.12
N SER A 39 -10.84 -8.42 -13.85
CA SER A 39 -11.32 -9.56 -14.66
C SER A 39 -10.88 -10.91 -14.11
N GLU A 40 -9.75 -11.00 -13.44
CA GLU A 40 -9.15 -12.27 -13.03
C GLU A 40 -9.37 -12.59 -11.55
N VAL A 41 -9.59 -11.56 -10.72
CA VAL A 41 -9.84 -11.74 -9.28
C VAL A 41 -11.34 -11.73 -8.99
N ARG A 42 -11.85 -12.76 -8.31
CA ARG A 42 -13.27 -12.86 -7.94
C ARG A 42 -13.70 -11.69 -7.03
N THR A 43 -14.87 -11.13 -7.26
CA THR A 43 -15.37 -9.93 -6.55
C THR A 43 -15.34 -10.06 -5.03
N TRP A 44 -15.70 -11.20 -4.47
CA TRP A 44 -15.62 -11.40 -3.02
C TRP A 44 -14.19 -11.40 -2.49
N ALA A 45 -13.21 -11.90 -3.27
CA ALA A 45 -11.81 -11.87 -2.92
C ALA A 45 -11.26 -10.43 -3.01
N GLN A 46 -11.67 -9.65 -4.01
CA GLN A 46 -11.33 -8.23 -4.09
C GLN A 46 -11.82 -7.49 -2.84
N LEU A 47 -13.09 -7.67 -2.47
CA LEU A 47 -13.67 -7.03 -1.29
C LEU A 47 -12.90 -7.40 0.00
N PHE A 48 -12.62 -8.70 0.19
CA PHE A 48 -11.88 -9.17 1.35
C PHE A 48 -10.48 -8.57 1.42
N ASN A 49 -9.75 -8.53 0.31
CA ASN A 49 -8.41 -7.95 0.26
C ASN A 49 -8.43 -6.43 0.47
N VAL A 50 -9.41 -5.71 -0.10
CA VAL A 50 -9.58 -4.27 0.18
C VAL A 50 -9.78 -4.04 1.69
N ILE A 51 -10.61 -4.85 2.36
CA ILE A 51 -10.82 -4.75 3.81
C ILE A 51 -9.51 -5.01 4.58
N LEU A 52 -8.67 -5.97 4.14
CA LEU A 52 -7.37 -6.21 4.76
C LEU A 52 -6.42 -5.03 4.60
N PHE A 53 -6.37 -4.41 3.42
CA PHE A 53 -5.57 -3.19 3.18
C PHE A 53 -6.07 -2.03 4.04
N GLU A 54 -7.38 -1.83 4.14
CA GLU A 54 -7.97 -0.84 5.05
C GLU A 54 -7.53 -1.09 6.50
N LEU A 55 -7.59 -2.33 6.96
CA LEU A 55 -7.14 -2.68 8.32
C LEU A 55 -5.67 -2.34 8.54
N ILE A 56 -4.81 -2.65 7.57
CA ILE A 56 -3.38 -2.31 7.61
C ILE A 56 -3.18 -0.79 7.68
N ALA A 57 -3.90 -0.01 6.85
CA ALA A 57 -3.84 1.44 6.87
C ALA A 57 -4.21 2.02 8.23
N TRP A 58 -5.30 1.52 8.84
CA TRP A 58 -5.72 1.93 10.17
C TRP A 58 -4.69 1.58 11.25
N ILE A 59 -4.14 0.37 11.22
CA ILE A 59 -3.07 -0.05 12.14
C ILE A 59 -1.86 0.88 12.00
N LEU A 60 -1.41 1.13 10.77
CA LEU A 60 -0.30 2.04 10.49
C LEU A 60 -0.61 3.47 10.96
N TYR A 61 -1.84 3.95 10.74
CA TYR A 61 -2.28 5.25 11.23
C TYR A 61 -2.25 5.33 12.76
N PHE A 62 -2.73 4.30 13.46
CA PHE A 62 -2.67 4.26 14.92
C PHE A 62 -1.23 4.26 15.45
N LEU A 63 -0.33 3.51 14.81
CA LEU A 63 1.08 3.44 15.22
C LEU A 63 1.82 4.75 14.96
N VAL A 64 1.68 5.32 13.75
CA VAL A 64 2.43 6.51 13.31
C VAL A 64 1.78 7.80 13.76
N GLY A 65 0.44 7.85 13.82
CA GLY A 65 -0.36 9.02 14.18
C GLY A 65 -0.39 10.15 13.17
N ARG A 66 -0.10 9.84 11.93
CA ARG A 66 -0.14 10.76 10.80
C ARG A 66 -0.65 10.02 9.58
N VAL A 67 -1.83 10.38 9.08
CA VAL A 67 -2.45 9.76 7.89
C VAL A 67 -1.50 9.73 6.70
N ARG A 68 -0.90 10.87 6.37
CA ARG A 68 0.03 10.99 5.24
C ARG A 68 1.21 10.01 5.33
N THR A 69 1.79 9.82 6.51
CA THR A 69 2.95 8.94 6.69
C THR A 69 2.52 7.48 6.68
N ALA A 70 1.42 7.14 7.32
CA ALA A 70 0.86 5.80 7.34
C ALA A 70 0.56 5.29 5.93
N LEU A 71 -0.16 6.09 5.13
CA LEU A 71 -0.49 5.74 3.75
C LEU A 71 0.75 5.64 2.83
N ARG A 72 1.78 6.45 3.07
CA ARG A 72 3.05 6.30 2.34
C ARG A 72 3.75 4.99 2.66
N ILE A 73 3.80 4.62 3.94
CA ILE A 73 4.39 3.35 4.37
C ILE A 73 3.63 2.19 3.73
N GLU A 74 2.31 2.22 3.75
CA GLU A 74 1.47 1.20 3.13
C GLU A 74 1.74 1.07 1.62
N LEU A 75 1.73 2.19 0.88
CA LEU A 75 2.03 2.17 -0.56
C LEU A 75 3.43 1.61 -0.85
N VAL A 76 4.44 1.93 -0.05
CA VAL A 76 5.79 1.37 -0.20
C VAL A 76 5.79 -0.14 0.06
N ILE A 77 5.12 -0.59 1.12
CA ILE A 77 5.01 -2.03 1.43
C ILE A 77 4.30 -2.76 0.31
N ALA A 78 3.15 -2.24 -0.16
CA ALA A 78 2.38 -2.84 -1.25
C ALA A 78 3.19 -2.89 -2.55
N MET A 79 3.91 -1.82 -2.89
CA MET A 79 4.78 -1.77 -4.07
C MET A 79 5.89 -2.82 -4.01
N VAL A 80 6.61 -2.90 -2.90
CA VAL A 80 7.71 -3.86 -2.72
C VAL A 80 7.20 -5.28 -2.75
N PHE A 81 6.09 -5.56 -2.05
CA PHE A 81 5.50 -6.89 -2.04
C PHE A 81 4.96 -7.30 -3.40
N GLY A 82 4.22 -6.42 -4.09
CA GLY A 82 3.68 -6.68 -5.42
C GLY A 82 4.77 -6.93 -6.45
N LEU A 83 5.82 -6.10 -6.47
CA LEU A 83 6.96 -6.26 -7.37
C LEU A 83 7.71 -7.57 -7.08
N SER A 84 7.93 -7.90 -5.81
CA SER A 84 8.57 -9.17 -5.42
C SER A 84 7.73 -10.37 -5.84
N ASN A 85 6.40 -10.30 -5.64
CA ASN A 85 5.49 -11.35 -6.06
C ASN A 85 5.49 -11.53 -7.60
N ALA A 86 5.55 -10.45 -8.36
CA ALA A 86 5.62 -10.52 -9.82
C ALA A 86 6.87 -11.27 -10.30
N TYR A 87 8.03 -11.01 -9.73
CA TYR A 87 9.23 -11.78 -10.04
C TYR A 87 9.10 -13.25 -9.64
N VAL A 88 8.55 -13.54 -8.45
CA VAL A 88 8.37 -14.92 -7.99
C VAL A 88 7.43 -15.68 -8.94
N VAL A 89 6.30 -15.08 -9.32
CA VAL A 89 5.36 -15.66 -10.30
C VAL A 89 6.04 -15.90 -11.64
N ARG A 90 6.86 -14.96 -12.11
CA ARG A 90 7.61 -15.10 -13.37
C ARG A 90 8.59 -16.27 -13.36
N PHE A 91 9.21 -16.56 -12.20
CA PHE A 91 10.23 -17.61 -12.11
C PHE A 91 9.67 -19.00 -11.78
N ARG A 92 8.58 -19.07 -11.03
CA ARG A 92 8.03 -20.36 -10.58
C ARG A 92 6.54 -20.56 -10.84
N THR A 93 5.88 -19.60 -11.53
CA THR A 93 4.44 -19.62 -11.88
C THR A 93 3.45 -19.61 -10.69
N ASN A 94 3.93 -19.62 -9.46
CA ASN A 94 3.10 -19.57 -8.25
C ASN A 94 3.43 -18.31 -7.43
N PRO A 95 2.43 -17.68 -6.79
CA PRO A 95 2.65 -16.50 -5.96
C PRO A 95 3.46 -16.81 -4.71
N ILE A 96 3.96 -15.75 -4.05
CA ILE A 96 4.61 -15.84 -2.75
C ILE A 96 3.62 -16.41 -1.72
N VAL A 97 4.07 -17.40 -0.98
CA VAL A 97 3.33 -17.99 0.13
C VAL A 97 4.06 -17.71 1.46
N PRO A 98 3.36 -17.73 2.61
CA PRO A 98 3.99 -17.43 3.91
C PRO A 98 5.23 -18.28 4.23
N TRP A 99 5.28 -19.52 3.74
CA TRP A 99 6.44 -20.41 3.94
C TRP A 99 7.70 -19.95 3.19
N ASP A 100 7.60 -19.13 2.18
CA ASP A 100 8.75 -18.57 1.45
C ASP A 100 9.63 -17.69 2.34
N LEU A 101 9.06 -17.11 3.38
CA LEU A 101 9.79 -16.35 4.40
C LEU A 101 10.85 -17.20 5.12
N PHE A 102 10.62 -18.51 5.27
CA PHE A 102 11.61 -19.41 5.87
C PHE A 102 12.68 -19.86 4.87
N SER A 103 12.40 -19.76 3.57
CA SER A 103 13.30 -20.18 2.48
C SER A 103 14.09 -19.02 1.88
N TRP A 104 14.04 -17.83 2.45
CA TRP A 104 14.66 -16.63 1.89
C TRP A 104 16.18 -16.76 1.64
N LYS A 105 16.89 -17.50 2.51
CA LYS A 105 18.34 -17.75 2.35
C LYS A 105 18.62 -18.57 1.08
N THR A 106 17.82 -19.63 0.84
CA THR A 106 17.92 -20.43 -0.38
C THR A 106 17.58 -19.61 -1.61
N ALA A 107 16.50 -18.80 -1.55
CA ALA A 107 16.15 -17.90 -2.63
C ALA A 107 17.28 -16.90 -2.93
N ALA A 108 17.89 -16.31 -1.92
CA ALA A 108 19.02 -15.39 -2.08
C ALA A 108 20.26 -16.06 -2.71
N SER A 109 20.57 -17.31 -2.34
CA SER A 109 21.73 -18.03 -2.88
C SER A 109 21.60 -18.36 -4.37
N VAL A 110 20.39 -18.50 -4.88
CA VAL A 110 20.14 -18.80 -6.31
C VAL A 110 19.72 -17.57 -7.13
N ALA A 111 19.55 -16.42 -6.46
CA ALA A 111 19.08 -15.20 -7.11
C ALA A 111 19.96 -14.76 -8.29
N SER A 112 21.28 -14.98 -8.22
CA SER A 112 22.22 -14.66 -9.31
C SER A 112 21.94 -15.43 -10.62
N ASN A 113 21.19 -16.54 -10.56
CA ASN A 113 20.86 -17.34 -11.71
C ASN A 113 19.60 -16.83 -12.46
N TYR A 114 18.94 -15.81 -11.94
CA TYR A 114 17.71 -15.27 -12.50
C TYR A 114 17.92 -13.88 -13.11
N ASP A 115 17.22 -13.62 -14.22
CA ASP A 115 17.22 -12.30 -14.85
C ASP A 115 16.12 -11.42 -14.22
N PHE A 116 16.52 -10.46 -13.40
CA PHE A 116 15.64 -9.52 -12.72
C PHE A 116 15.33 -8.27 -13.56
N LYS A 117 15.44 -8.32 -14.89
CA LYS A 117 15.04 -7.18 -15.72
C LYS A 117 13.53 -6.94 -15.62
N PRO A 118 13.10 -5.75 -15.19
CA PRO A 118 11.67 -5.43 -15.18
C PRO A 118 11.17 -5.33 -16.61
N ASP A 119 9.97 -5.83 -16.86
CA ASP A 119 9.26 -5.55 -18.09
C ASP A 119 8.58 -4.17 -18.06
N THR A 120 8.07 -3.73 -19.22
CA THR A 120 7.42 -2.42 -19.34
C THR A 120 6.21 -2.29 -18.42
N HIS A 121 5.47 -3.38 -18.21
CA HIS A 121 4.29 -3.40 -17.35
C HIS A 121 4.68 -3.15 -15.87
N MET A 122 5.68 -3.88 -15.37
CA MET A 122 6.21 -3.68 -14.01
C MET A 122 6.69 -2.25 -13.80
N VAL A 123 7.37 -1.67 -14.79
CA VAL A 123 7.84 -0.26 -14.72
C VAL A 123 6.67 0.70 -14.61
N VAL A 124 5.64 0.54 -15.45
CA VAL A 124 4.45 1.41 -15.42
C VAL A 124 3.75 1.34 -14.07
N VAL A 125 3.50 0.14 -13.53
CA VAL A 125 2.84 -0.02 -12.22
C VAL A 125 3.69 0.60 -11.10
N THR A 126 5.01 0.43 -11.15
CA THR A 126 5.93 1.07 -10.19
C THR A 126 5.86 2.59 -10.26
N ILE A 127 5.82 3.18 -11.46
CA ILE A 127 5.65 4.63 -11.64
C ILE A 127 4.32 5.10 -11.04
N LEU A 128 3.23 4.34 -11.20
CA LEU A 128 1.93 4.67 -10.61
C LEU A 128 1.98 4.67 -9.08
N PHE A 129 2.67 3.72 -8.45
CA PHE A 129 2.92 3.72 -7.00
C PHE A 129 3.70 4.95 -6.55
N LEU A 130 4.79 5.27 -7.26
CA LEU A 130 5.62 6.45 -6.95
C LEU A 130 4.82 7.75 -7.11
N ALA A 131 4.00 7.84 -8.14
CA ALA A 131 3.08 8.97 -8.33
C ALA A 131 2.07 9.06 -7.17
N GLY A 132 1.47 7.96 -6.73
CA GLY A 132 0.58 7.91 -5.57
C GLY A 132 1.27 8.40 -4.29
N ILE A 133 2.48 7.92 -4.03
CA ILE A 133 3.30 8.37 -2.88
C ILE A 133 3.60 9.87 -2.97
N ALA A 134 3.90 10.37 -4.17
CA ALA A 134 4.15 11.79 -4.40
C ALA A 134 2.88 12.64 -4.21
N LEU A 135 1.73 12.19 -4.71
CA LEU A 135 0.46 12.88 -4.56
C LEU A 135 0.05 13.07 -3.09
N LEU A 136 0.43 12.14 -2.21
CA LEU A 136 0.21 12.29 -0.77
C LEU A 136 0.93 13.50 -0.15
N GLN A 137 1.85 14.15 -0.86
CA GLN A 137 2.44 15.42 -0.37
C GLN A 137 1.40 16.55 -0.23
N PHE A 138 0.32 16.51 -1.02
CA PHE A 138 -0.76 17.50 -0.97
C PHE A 138 -1.72 17.28 0.21
N VAL A 139 -1.70 16.10 0.84
CA VAL A 139 -2.43 15.87 2.09
C VAL A 139 -1.77 16.67 3.19
N LYS A 140 -2.53 17.50 3.89
CA LYS A 140 -2.00 18.37 4.94
C LYS A 140 -1.33 17.54 6.03
N LYS A 141 -0.10 17.93 6.38
CA LYS A 141 0.64 17.32 7.48
C LYS A 141 -0.03 17.68 8.79
N GLU A 142 -0.39 16.69 9.59
CA GLU A 142 -0.91 16.90 10.93
C GLU A 142 0.18 17.55 11.81
N SER A 143 -0.15 18.66 12.43
CA SER A 143 0.73 19.32 13.42
C SER A 143 0.55 18.63 14.76
N GLY A 144 1.51 17.78 15.10
CA GLY A 144 1.59 17.10 16.38
C GLY A 144 1.27 15.61 16.30
N THR A 145 2.11 14.83 16.95
CA THR A 145 1.84 13.41 17.24
C THR A 145 0.97 13.36 18.50
N ILE A 146 -0.31 13.07 18.34
CA ILE A 146 -1.15 12.71 19.51
C ILE A 146 -0.51 11.45 20.12
N LYS A 147 -0.22 11.43 21.42
CA LYS A 147 0.34 10.27 22.12
C LYS A 147 -0.54 9.03 21.87
N ILE A 148 0.06 7.88 21.59
CA ILE A 148 -0.63 6.62 21.25
C ILE A 148 -1.80 6.32 22.20
N TRP A 149 -1.61 6.50 23.50
CA TRP A 149 -2.65 6.30 24.52
C TRP A 149 -3.88 7.20 24.37
N LYS A 150 -3.73 8.41 23.83
CA LYS A 150 -4.87 9.30 23.60
C LYS A 150 -5.66 8.96 22.32
N ARG A 151 -5.10 8.12 21.44
CA ARG A 151 -5.77 7.66 20.22
C ARG A 151 -6.65 6.44 20.46
N LEU A 152 -6.36 5.67 21.53
CA LEU A 152 -7.17 4.53 21.96
C LEU A 152 -8.45 4.94 22.69
N ILE A 153 -8.57 6.21 23.11
CA ILE A 153 -9.68 6.74 23.91
C ILE A 153 -10.62 7.64 23.07
N LEU A 154 -10.28 7.90 21.81
CA LEU A 154 -11.09 8.63 20.81
C LEU A 154 -11.76 7.67 19.85
#